data_7504fedba997d24f4ec646e5f5ac63d1
#
_entry.id   7504fedba997d24f4ec646e5f5ac63d1
#
_cell.length_a   1.000
_cell.length_b   1.000
_cell.length_c   1.000
_cell.angle_alpha   90.00
_cell.angle_beta   90.00
_cell.angle_gamma   90.00
#
_symmetry.space_group_name_H-M   'P 1'
#
loop_
_entity.id
_entity.type
_entity.pdbx_description
1 polymer ?
#
loop_
_entity_poly.entity_id
_entity_poly.type
_entity_poly.pdbx_seq_one_letter_code
_entity_poly.pdbx_strand_id
1 'polypeptide(L)'
;MDTNNNNNIEKEILALIKQKVSLTEYENCLSQLKYNANASKSDIAFFYAPNMLLCNWITAKHGALLKEILSQNKVGMHLAHSVDVRIEVAPKIQISAQANINYKAVKTSVKDSYTFENFVVGSCNNTVYEIAKKVAQSDTPPYNPVLFYGGTGLGKTHILNAIGNHALEKHKKVVLVTSEDFLTDFLKHLDNKTMDSFKKKYRHCDFFLLDDAQFLQGKPKLEEEFFHTFNELHANSKQIVLISDRSPKNIAGLEDRLKSRFEWGITAKVMPPDLETKLSIVKQKCQLNKITLPEEVMEYVAQHISDNIRQMEGAIIKISVNASLMNAPIDLNLAKTVLEDLQKDHAEGSSLENILLAVAQSLNLKSSEIKVSSRQKNVALARKLVVYFARLYTPNPTLSLAQFLDLKDHSSISKMYSSVKKMLEEEKSPFVLSLREEIKNRLNELNDKKTAFNSSE
;
A
#
# COMPACT_ATOMS: atom_id res chain seq x y z
N MET A 1 0.69 -12.79 39.85
CA MET A 1 0.29 -11.44 40.25
C MET A 1 -0.25 -10.73 39.02
N ASP A 2 -1.36 -10.35 38.83
CA ASP A 2 -2.75 -10.47 39.17
C ASP A 2 -3.54 -9.91 38.00
N THR A 3 -4.16 -10.75 37.22
CA THR A 3 -5.06 -10.35 36.11
C THR A 3 -6.24 -9.50 36.62
N ASN A 4 -6.60 -9.63 37.88
CA ASN A 4 -7.67 -8.84 38.53
C ASN A 4 -7.29 -7.37 38.76
N ASN A 5 -6.01 -7.06 39.02
CA ASN A 5 -5.58 -5.69 39.29
C ASN A 5 -5.49 -4.87 38.01
N ASN A 6 -5.09 -5.49 36.89
CA ASN A 6 -5.01 -4.85 35.58
C ASN A 6 -6.38 -4.44 35.02
N ASN A 7 -7.40 -5.29 35.22
CA ASN A 7 -8.78 -5.00 34.80
C ASN A 7 -9.41 -3.84 35.59
N ASN A 8 -8.96 -3.61 36.81
CA ASN A 8 -9.46 -2.51 37.66
C ASN A 8 -8.87 -1.17 37.19
N ILE A 9 -7.57 -1.13 36.91
CA ILE A 9 -6.87 0.07 36.41
C ILE A 9 -7.43 0.48 35.06
N GLU A 10 -7.62 -0.47 34.13
CA GLU A 10 -8.21 -0.22 32.82
C GLU A 10 -9.60 0.41 32.91
N LYS A 11 -10.47 -0.15 33.75
CA LYS A 11 -11.84 0.38 33.97
C LYS A 11 -11.82 1.80 34.52
N GLU A 12 -10.91 2.09 35.46
CA GLU A 12 -10.76 3.41 36.05
C GLU A 12 -10.29 4.45 35.02
N ILE A 13 -9.29 4.11 34.20
CA ILE A 13 -8.82 4.96 33.09
C ILE A 13 -9.95 5.23 32.09
N LEU A 14 -10.66 4.19 31.66
CA LEU A 14 -11.77 4.32 30.72
C LEU A 14 -12.92 5.15 31.27
N ALA A 15 -13.20 5.04 32.56
CA ALA A 15 -14.22 5.87 33.23
C ALA A 15 -13.85 7.36 33.25
N LEU A 16 -12.58 7.68 33.48
CA LEU A 16 -12.07 9.06 33.45
C LEU A 16 -12.08 9.64 32.02
N ILE A 17 -11.73 8.82 31.03
CA ILE A 17 -11.81 9.22 29.61
C ILE A 17 -13.25 9.53 29.23
N LYS A 18 -14.21 8.69 29.66
CA LYS A 18 -15.64 8.85 29.37
C LYS A 18 -16.22 10.17 29.90
N GLN A 19 -15.67 10.71 30.97
CA GLN A 19 -16.11 11.99 31.55
C GLN A 19 -15.62 13.22 30.77
N LYS A 20 -14.53 13.07 29.97
CA LYS A 20 -13.87 14.19 29.27
C LYS A 20 -14.07 14.21 27.75
N VAL A 21 -14.76 13.22 27.18
CA VAL A 21 -15.04 13.12 25.75
C VAL A 21 -16.53 12.93 25.48
N SER A 22 -16.99 13.16 24.25
CA SER A 22 -18.38 12.90 23.88
C SER A 22 -18.71 11.40 23.99
N LEU A 23 -19.94 11.07 24.32
CA LEU A 23 -20.40 9.67 24.48
C LEU A 23 -20.15 8.88 23.20
N THR A 24 -20.36 9.49 22.04
CA THR A 24 -20.17 8.91 20.72
C THR A 24 -18.70 8.59 20.42
N GLU A 25 -17.77 9.49 20.76
CA GLU A 25 -16.33 9.25 20.60
C GLU A 25 -15.81 8.17 21.53
N TYR A 26 -16.36 8.14 22.76
CA TYR A 26 -16.02 7.11 23.71
C TYR A 26 -16.44 5.72 23.21
N GLU A 27 -17.72 5.56 22.84
CA GLU A 27 -18.27 4.25 22.44
C GLU A 27 -17.65 3.71 21.15
N ASN A 28 -17.41 4.59 20.18
CA ASN A 28 -16.90 4.15 18.87
C ASN A 28 -15.38 3.94 18.83
N CYS A 29 -14.62 4.65 19.67
CA CYS A 29 -13.17 4.65 19.55
C CYS A 29 -12.43 4.32 20.85
N LEU A 30 -12.68 5.06 21.91
CA LEU A 30 -11.84 5.01 23.11
C LEU A 30 -12.19 3.84 24.04
N SER A 31 -13.43 3.35 24.02
CA SER A 31 -13.85 2.15 24.76
C SER A 31 -13.12 0.87 24.32
N GLN A 32 -12.49 0.89 23.15
CA GLN A 32 -11.76 -0.26 22.59
C GLN A 32 -10.27 -0.27 22.99
N LEU A 33 -9.79 0.78 23.68
CA LEU A 33 -8.43 0.81 24.20
C LEU A 33 -8.28 -0.19 25.36
N LYS A 34 -7.17 -0.91 25.36
CA LYS A 34 -6.78 -1.83 26.44
C LYS A 34 -5.47 -1.37 27.05
N TYR A 35 -5.45 -1.19 28.37
CA TYR A 35 -4.24 -0.82 29.09
C TYR A 35 -3.33 -2.04 29.27
N ASN A 36 -2.04 -1.88 28.96
CA ASN A 36 -1.04 -2.92 29.16
C ASN A 36 -0.11 -2.58 30.33
N ALA A 37 -0.45 -3.06 31.51
CA ALA A 37 0.34 -2.83 32.73
C ALA A 37 1.74 -3.47 32.66
N ASN A 38 1.92 -4.59 31.94
CA ASN A 38 3.21 -5.28 31.85
C ASN A 38 4.22 -4.53 30.97
N ALA A 39 3.76 -3.76 29.98
CA ALA A 39 4.61 -2.95 29.12
C ALA A 39 4.78 -1.52 29.64
N SER A 40 3.87 -1.07 30.51
CA SER A 40 3.90 0.27 31.10
C SER A 40 5.03 0.40 32.13
N LYS A 41 5.67 1.57 32.14
CA LYS A 41 6.74 1.96 33.09
C LYS A 41 6.26 3.17 33.86
N SER A 42 7.05 3.59 34.86
CA SER A 42 6.71 4.76 35.69
C SER A 42 6.47 6.06 34.90
N ASP A 43 7.11 6.19 33.74
CA ASP A 43 7.10 7.37 32.87
C ASP A 43 6.34 7.17 31.56
N ILE A 44 5.94 5.94 31.23
CA ILE A 44 5.28 5.61 29.94
C ILE A 44 4.10 4.67 30.19
N ALA A 45 2.90 5.08 29.79
CA ALA A 45 1.71 4.25 29.78
C ALA A 45 1.46 3.65 28.37
N PHE A 46 1.38 2.32 28.31
CA PHE A 46 1.13 1.59 27.06
C PHE A 46 -0.33 1.17 26.95
N PHE A 47 -0.91 1.46 25.79
CA PHE A 47 -2.26 1.01 25.41
C PHE A 47 -2.23 0.21 24.14
N TYR A 48 -3.18 -0.70 23.99
CA TYR A 48 -3.45 -1.39 22.75
C TYR A 48 -4.74 -0.90 22.11
N ALA A 49 -4.67 -0.57 20.82
CA ALA A 49 -5.81 -0.33 19.96
C ALA A 49 -6.07 -1.57 19.06
N PRO A 50 -7.30 -1.85 18.64
CA PRO A 50 -7.62 -3.02 17.83
C PRO A 50 -7.04 -3.00 16.41
N ASN A 51 -6.69 -1.82 15.87
CA ASN A 51 -6.09 -1.67 14.56
C ASN A 51 -5.24 -0.39 14.47
N MET A 52 -4.40 -0.31 13.42
CA MET A 52 -3.47 0.80 13.20
C MET A 52 -4.19 2.15 12.98
N LEU A 53 -5.35 2.14 12.36
CA LEU A 53 -6.15 3.34 12.09
C LEU A 53 -6.61 4.00 13.38
N LEU A 54 -7.20 3.19 14.26
CA LEU A 54 -7.66 3.65 15.57
C LEU A 54 -6.47 4.08 16.44
N CYS A 55 -5.35 3.38 16.35
CA CYS A 55 -4.09 3.73 17.00
C CYS A 55 -3.63 5.13 16.60
N ASN A 56 -3.48 5.39 15.30
CA ASN A 56 -3.03 6.68 14.78
C ASN A 56 -4.02 7.81 15.10
N TRP A 57 -5.32 7.56 14.95
CA TRP A 57 -6.36 8.54 15.23
C TRP A 57 -6.40 8.93 16.71
N ILE A 58 -6.38 7.95 17.63
CA ILE A 58 -6.40 8.22 19.07
C ILE A 58 -5.12 8.96 19.47
N THR A 59 -3.97 8.57 18.93
CA THR A 59 -2.70 9.25 19.21
C THR A 59 -2.74 10.70 18.78
N ALA A 60 -3.24 10.99 17.58
CA ALA A 60 -3.29 12.34 17.03
C ALA A 60 -4.33 13.23 17.76
N LYS A 61 -5.54 12.71 18.02
CA LYS A 61 -6.65 13.50 18.55
C LYS A 61 -6.71 13.52 20.07
N HIS A 62 -6.44 12.40 20.72
CA HIS A 62 -6.65 12.23 22.15
C HIS A 62 -5.35 11.91 22.94
N GLY A 63 -4.20 11.85 22.28
CA GLY A 63 -2.92 11.58 22.95
C GLY A 63 -2.58 12.57 24.05
N ALA A 64 -2.79 13.87 23.81
CA ALA A 64 -2.60 14.93 24.80
C ALA A 64 -3.57 14.81 25.98
N LEU A 65 -4.84 14.50 25.70
CA LEU A 65 -5.88 14.29 26.72
C LEU A 65 -5.58 13.08 27.60
N LEU A 66 -5.12 11.98 27.01
CA LEU A 66 -4.72 10.79 27.75
C LEU A 66 -3.53 11.07 28.69
N LYS A 67 -2.53 11.82 28.22
CA LYS A 67 -1.40 12.26 29.05
C LYS A 67 -1.87 13.11 30.23
N GLU A 68 -2.78 14.05 29.98
CA GLU A 68 -3.36 14.91 31.02
C GLU A 68 -4.11 14.10 32.07
N ILE A 69 -5.00 13.18 31.65
CA ILE A 69 -5.80 12.34 32.56
C ILE A 69 -4.90 11.48 33.45
N LEU A 70 -3.89 10.85 32.88
CA LEU A 70 -2.97 9.98 33.61
C LEU A 70 -2.06 10.74 34.57
N SER A 71 -1.63 11.95 34.20
CA SER A 71 -0.78 12.80 35.03
C SER A 71 -1.56 13.41 36.22
N GLN A 72 -2.84 13.74 36.02
CA GLN A 72 -3.66 14.41 37.06
C GLN A 72 -4.27 13.42 38.08
N ASN A 73 -4.62 12.21 37.67
CA ASN A 73 -5.50 11.33 38.49
C ASN A 73 -4.76 10.20 39.20
N LYS A 74 -3.42 10.11 39.19
CA LYS A 74 -2.64 9.05 39.86
C LYS A 74 -3.20 7.64 39.67
N VAL A 75 -3.77 7.38 38.51
CA VAL A 75 -4.37 6.08 38.17
C VAL A 75 -3.26 5.05 38.03
N GLY A 76 -3.23 4.10 38.95
CA GLY A 76 -2.16 3.12 39.06
C GLY A 76 -0.97 3.65 39.87
N MET A 77 -0.70 3.12 41.04
CA MET A 77 0.32 3.57 42.02
C MET A 77 1.78 3.66 41.53
N HIS A 78 2.05 3.44 40.25
CA HIS A 78 3.40 3.37 39.69
C HIS A 78 3.71 4.39 38.59
N LEU A 79 2.79 5.31 38.26
CA LEU A 79 3.01 6.33 37.24
C LEU A 79 3.56 7.62 37.86
N ALA A 80 4.56 8.21 37.19
CA ALA A 80 5.17 9.46 37.60
C ALA A 80 4.24 10.66 37.36
N HIS A 81 4.60 11.84 37.89
CA HIS A 81 3.84 13.08 37.69
C HIS A 81 3.80 13.54 36.19
N SER A 82 4.67 13.02 35.35
CA SER A 82 4.68 13.25 33.89
C SER A 82 4.75 11.90 33.21
N VAL A 83 3.65 11.51 32.56
CA VAL A 83 3.52 10.21 31.88
C VAL A 83 3.41 10.43 30.38
N ASP A 84 4.27 9.77 29.61
CA ASP A 84 4.10 9.66 28.16
C ASP A 84 3.12 8.54 27.80
N VAL A 85 2.36 8.69 26.71
CA VAL A 85 1.37 7.70 26.28
C VAL A 85 1.78 7.11 24.95
N ARG A 86 1.90 5.79 24.91
CA ARG A 86 2.13 5.03 23.67
C ARG A 86 0.96 4.13 23.39
N ILE A 87 0.45 4.22 22.17
CA ILE A 87 -0.66 3.39 21.68
C ILE A 87 -0.13 2.52 20.57
N GLU A 88 -0.29 1.22 20.70
CA GLU A 88 0.15 0.24 19.71
C GLU A 88 -1.03 -0.67 19.33
N VAL A 89 -0.89 -1.41 18.22
CA VAL A 89 -1.92 -2.39 17.85
C VAL A 89 -1.78 -3.62 18.73
N ALA A 90 -2.92 -4.09 19.28
CA ALA A 90 -2.95 -5.27 20.15
C ALA A 90 -2.31 -6.48 19.46
N PRO A 91 -1.33 -7.15 20.08
CA PRO A 91 -0.84 -8.42 19.57
C PRO A 91 -1.97 -9.46 19.62
N LYS A 92 -2.23 -10.16 18.51
CA LYS A 92 -3.21 -11.26 18.52
C LYS A 92 -2.74 -12.37 19.46
N ILE A 93 -3.55 -12.66 20.48
CA ILE A 93 -3.29 -13.76 21.41
C ILE A 93 -3.46 -15.08 20.65
N GLN A 94 -2.36 -15.80 20.45
CA GLN A 94 -2.40 -17.20 20.04
C GLN A 94 -2.78 -18.05 21.25
N ILE A 95 -3.86 -18.81 21.12
CA ILE A 95 -4.21 -19.89 22.08
C ILE A 95 -3.19 -21.01 21.84
N SER A 96 -2.29 -21.20 22.80
CA SER A 96 -1.27 -22.23 22.77
C SER A 96 -1.89 -23.60 23.07
N ALA A 97 -1.89 -24.51 22.10
CA ALA A 97 -1.87 -25.94 22.34
C ALA A 97 -0.42 -26.37 22.51
N GLN A 98 -0.09 -26.96 23.65
CA GLN A 98 1.25 -27.40 24.03
C GLN A 98 1.78 -28.48 23.09
N ALA A 99 2.95 -28.28 22.52
CA ALA A 99 3.94 -29.33 22.29
C ALA A 99 5.33 -28.69 22.17
N ASN A 100 6.22 -29.08 23.08
CA ASN A 100 7.63 -28.70 23.15
C ASN A 100 8.38 -29.08 21.89
N ILE A 101 8.95 -28.11 21.18
CA ILE A 101 10.25 -28.25 20.50
C ILE A 101 10.82 -26.82 20.38
N ASN A 102 11.99 -26.57 20.99
CA ASN A 102 12.76 -25.34 20.91
C ASN A 102 13.26 -25.10 19.48
N TYR A 103 12.51 -24.33 18.70
CA TYR A 103 13.04 -23.59 17.55
C TYR A 103 12.76 -22.11 17.81
N LYS A 104 13.82 -21.30 17.91
CA LYS A 104 13.71 -19.84 17.76
C LYS A 104 13.05 -19.60 16.40
N ALA A 105 11.73 -19.32 16.42
CA ALA A 105 10.96 -19.05 15.22
C ALA A 105 11.58 -17.83 14.51
N VAL A 106 12.04 -18.04 13.30
CA VAL A 106 12.32 -16.95 12.36
C VAL A 106 11.01 -16.16 12.26
N LYS A 107 11.04 -14.88 12.62
CA LYS A 107 9.87 -14.00 12.54
C LYS A 107 9.44 -13.97 11.07
N THR A 108 8.44 -14.75 10.70
CA THR A 108 7.89 -14.76 9.34
C THR A 108 7.11 -13.48 9.18
N SER A 109 7.44 -12.67 8.18
CA SER A 109 6.73 -11.42 7.85
C SER A 109 5.41 -11.67 7.11
N VAL A 110 4.89 -12.90 7.13
CA VAL A 110 3.63 -13.29 6.50
C VAL A 110 2.46 -12.68 7.26
N LYS A 111 1.55 -12.01 6.54
CA LYS A 111 0.35 -11.40 7.10
C LYS A 111 -0.79 -12.41 7.15
N ASP A 112 -1.25 -12.77 8.34
CA ASP A 112 -2.31 -13.78 8.56
C ASP A 112 -3.63 -13.49 7.83
N SER A 113 -3.95 -12.19 7.60
CA SER A 113 -5.19 -11.79 6.93
C SER A 113 -5.18 -12.01 5.41
N TYR A 114 -4.02 -12.31 4.82
CA TYR A 114 -3.86 -12.49 3.38
C TYR A 114 -3.85 -13.99 3.05
N THR A 115 -5.04 -14.55 2.91
CA THR A 115 -5.26 -15.97 2.60
C THR A 115 -5.90 -16.14 1.23
N PHE A 116 -5.96 -17.38 0.73
CA PHE A 116 -6.66 -17.68 -0.53
C PHE A 116 -8.16 -17.43 -0.42
N GLU A 117 -8.77 -17.67 0.76
CA GLU A 117 -10.19 -17.43 1.03
C GLU A 117 -10.53 -15.94 0.99
N ASN A 118 -9.59 -15.10 1.42
CA ASN A 118 -9.72 -13.64 1.42
C ASN A 118 -9.26 -12.99 0.10
N PHE A 119 -8.96 -13.79 -0.93
CA PHE A 119 -8.59 -13.27 -2.24
C PHE A 119 -9.79 -13.35 -3.20
N VAL A 120 -10.23 -12.20 -3.72
CA VAL A 120 -11.33 -12.17 -4.70
C VAL A 120 -10.80 -12.61 -6.06
N VAL A 121 -11.37 -13.69 -6.57
CA VAL A 121 -11.04 -14.23 -7.89
C VAL A 121 -12.01 -13.67 -8.92
N GLY A 122 -11.45 -13.15 -10.01
CA GLY A 122 -12.19 -12.68 -11.19
C GLY A 122 -11.48 -13.11 -12.47
N SER A 123 -12.04 -12.76 -13.62
CA SER A 123 -11.46 -13.07 -14.93
C SER A 123 -10.02 -12.55 -15.09
N CYS A 124 -9.73 -11.42 -14.47
CA CYS A 124 -8.45 -10.70 -14.53
C CYS A 124 -7.29 -11.39 -13.78
N ASN A 125 -7.57 -12.20 -12.76
CA ASN A 125 -6.56 -12.77 -11.87
C ASN A 125 -6.69 -14.30 -11.67
N ASN A 126 -7.65 -14.96 -12.30
CA ASN A 126 -7.90 -16.38 -12.14
C ASN A 126 -6.66 -17.23 -12.46
N THR A 127 -5.94 -16.94 -13.54
CA THR A 127 -4.72 -17.68 -13.91
C THR A 127 -3.65 -17.56 -12.81
N VAL A 128 -3.46 -16.36 -12.25
CA VAL A 128 -2.51 -16.11 -11.17
C VAL A 128 -2.92 -16.87 -9.91
N TYR A 129 -4.21 -16.86 -9.58
CA TYR A 129 -4.78 -17.57 -8.44
C TYR A 129 -4.56 -19.09 -8.55
N GLU A 130 -4.88 -19.68 -9.70
CA GLU A 130 -4.72 -21.13 -9.92
C GLU A 130 -3.24 -21.56 -9.88
N ILE A 131 -2.33 -20.77 -10.48
CA ILE A 131 -0.89 -21.03 -10.37
C ILE A 131 -0.45 -20.99 -8.90
N ALA A 132 -0.84 -19.93 -8.18
CA ALA A 132 -0.48 -19.74 -6.78
C ALA A 132 -0.99 -20.87 -5.88
N LYS A 133 -2.24 -21.29 -6.10
CA LYS A 133 -2.88 -22.39 -5.37
C LYS A 133 -2.16 -23.72 -5.63
N LYS A 134 -1.83 -24.00 -6.89
CA LYS A 134 -1.09 -25.21 -7.26
C LYS A 134 0.30 -25.24 -6.64
N VAL A 135 1.01 -24.10 -6.63
CA VAL A 135 2.32 -23.94 -5.99
C VAL A 135 2.23 -24.18 -4.48
N ALA A 136 1.23 -23.62 -3.80
CA ALA A 136 1.06 -23.76 -2.37
C ALA A 136 0.65 -25.18 -1.93
N GLN A 137 -0.10 -25.89 -2.79
CA GLN A 137 -0.61 -27.22 -2.48
C GLN A 137 0.37 -28.34 -2.77
N SER A 138 1.33 -28.13 -3.65
CA SER A 138 2.27 -29.18 -4.09
C SER A 138 3.41 -29.38 -3.10
N ASP A 139 3.80 -30.64 -2.88
CA ASP A 139 4.94 -31.00 -2.04
C ASP A 139 6.29 -30.75 -2.71
N THR A 140 6.32 -30.88 -4.03
CA THR A 140 7.48 -30.52 -4.86
C THR A 140 7.11 -29.34 -5.76
N PRO A 141 8.06 -28.42 -6.05
CA PRO A 141 7.78 -27.26 -6.89
C PRO A 141 7.26 -27.66 -8.27
N PRO A 142 5.98 -27.41 -8.59
CA PRO A 142 5.43 -27.75 -9.92
C PRO A 142 5.94 -26.79 -11.00
N TYR A 143 6.27 -25.58 -10.59
CA TYR A 143 6.85 -24.51 -11.39
C TYR A 143 7.88 -23.77 -10.54
N ASN A 144 9.10 -23.56 -11.07
CA ASN A 144 10.16 -22.89 -10.30
C ASN A 144 11.17 -22.18 -11.19
N PRO A 145 11.35 -20.88 -11.05
CA PRO A 145 10.59 -19.96 -10.19
C PRO A 145 9.18 -19.67 -10.70
N VAL A 146 8.37 -19.03 -9.86
CA VAL A 146 7.13 -18.35 -10.29
C VAL A 146 7.29 -16.85 -10.08
N LEU A 147 6.96 -16.08 -11.10
CA LEU A 147 6.97 -14.62 -11.01
C LEU A 147 5.60 -14.06 -11.39
N PHE A 148 4.99 -13.34 -10.44
CA PHE A 148 3.77 -12.56 -10.69
C PHE A 148 4.12 -11.09 -10.88
N TYR A 149 3.65 -10.48 -11.97
CA TYR A 149 3.93 -9.06 -12.24
C TYR A 149 2.69 -8.30 -12.68
N GLY A 150 2.70 -6.98 -12.49
CA GLY A 150 1.57 -6.11 -12.84
C GLY A 150 1.60 -4.82 -12.05
N GLY A 151 0.70 -3.89 -12.35
CA GLY A 151 0.60 -2.58 -11.69
C GLY A 151 0.53 -2.64 -10.17
N THR A 152 0.80 -1.53 -9.50
CA THR A 152 0.70 -1.41 -8.05
C THR A 152 -0.75 -1.58 -7.57
N GLY A 153 -0.94 -2.18 -6.40
CA GLY A 153 -2.27 -2.31 -5.79
C GLY A 153 -3.19 -3.36 -6.42
N LEU A 154 -2.68 -4.28 -7.27
CA LEU A 154 -3.48 -5.34 -7.91
C LEU A 154 -3.57 -6.64 -7.10
N GLY A 155 -3.14 -6.67 -5.85
CA GLY A 155 -3.23 -7.85 -4.99
C GLY A 155 -2.04 -8.82 -5.06
N LYS A 156 -0.93 -8.47 -5.73
CA LYS A 156 0.28 -9.33 -5.81
C LYS A 156 0.82 -9.73 -4.43
N THR A 157 1.00 -8.77 -3.54
CA THR A 157 1.44 -9.02 -2.16
C THR A 157 0.45 -9.91 -1.39
N HIS A 158 -0.86 -9.81 -1.67
CA HIS A 158 -1.87 -10.68 -1.08
C HIS A 158 -1.65 -12.13 -1.51
N ILE A 159 -1.52 -12.39 -2.81
CA ILE A 159 -1.34 -13.75 -3.33
C ILE A 159 0.00 -14.35 -2.86
N LEU A 160 1.06 -13.55 -2.75
CA LEU A 160 2.35 -13.98 -2.20
C LEU A 160 2.20 -14.44 -0.74
N ASN A 161 1.50 -13.65 0.08
CA ASN A 161 1.22 -14.00 1.48
C ASN A 161 0.28 -15.20 1.60
N ALA A 162 -0.70 -15.36 0.70
CA ALA A 162 -1.61 -16.51 0.70
C ALA A 162 -0.83 -17.83 0.46
N ILE A 163 0.15 -17.82 -0.45
CA ILE A 163 1.08 -18.96 -0.63
C ILE A 163 1.83 -19.22 0.67
N GLY A 164 2.36 -18.17 1.30
CA GLY A 164 3.11 -18.27 2.55
C GLY A 164 2.27 -18.83 3.69
N ASN A 165 1.05 -18.35 3.90
CA ASN A 165 0.13 -18.82 4.92
C ASN A 165 -0.19 -20.31 4.73
N HIS A 166 -0.55 -20.71 3.51
CA HIS A 166 -0.84 -22.11 3.21
C HIS A 166 0.36 -23.04 3.44
N ALA A 167 1.57 -22.58 3.08
CA ALA A 167 2.78 -23.34 3.34
C ALA A 167 3.10 -23.48 4.84
N LEU A 168 2.85 -22.41 5.63
CA LEU A 168 2.99 -22.45 7.10
C LEU A 168 1.99 -23.39 7.76
N GLU A 169 0.75 -23.47 7.29
CA GLU A 169 -0.25 -24.45 7.74
C GLU A 169 0.20 -25.89 7.53
N LYS A 170 0.99 -26.12 6.46
CA LYS A 170 1.63 -27.41 6.18
C LYS A 170 2.98 -27.59 6.91
N HIS A 171 3.28 -26.76 7.89
CA HIS A 171 4.54 -26.80 8.66
C HIS A 171 5.81 -26.68 7.81
N LYS A 172 5.73 -26.08 6.61
CA LYS A 172 6.90 -25.77 5.78
C LYS A 172 7.62 -24.52 6.29
N LYS A 173 8.92 -24.46 6.07
CA LYS A 173 9.74 -23.28 6.40
C LYS A 173 9.56 -22.22 5.32
N VAL A 174 8.97 -21.09 5.67
CA VAL A 174 8.70 -19.97 4.76
C VAL A 174 9.57 -18.79 5.12
N VAL A 175 10.22 -18.22 4.11
CA VAL A 175 10.87 -16.92 4.17
C VAL A 175 10.12 -16.00 3.22
N LEU A 176 9.44 -14.99 3.75
CA LEU A 176 8.84 -13.90 2.99
C LEU A 176 9.61 -12.62 3.33
N VAL A 177 10.11 -11.93 2.32
CA VAL A 177 10.96 -10.76 2.48
C VAL A 177 10.72 -9.78 1.33
N THR A 178 10.82 -8.48 1.60
CA THR A 178 10.90 -7.47 0.55
C THR A 178 12.34 -7.36 0.04
N SER A 179 12.54 -6.89 -1.19
CA SER A 179 13.89 -6.62 -1.69
C SER A 179 14.65 -5.61 -0.83
N GLU A 180 13.95 -4.65 -0.21
CA GLU A 180 14.55 -3.65 0.68
C GLU A 180 14.99 -4.26 2.02
N ASP A 181 14.16 -5.11 2.63
CA ASP A 181 14.51 -5.83 3.85
C ASP A 181 15.66 -6.81 3.60
N PHE A 182 15.68 -7.46 2.43
CA PHE A 182 16.75 -8.35 2.02
C PHE A 182 18.09 -7.59 1.89
N LEU A 183 18.06 -6.37 1.30
CA LEU A 183 19.22 -5.48 1.23
C LEU A 183 19.69 -5.04 2.62
N THR A 184 18.78 -4.58 3.46
CA THR A 184 19.09 -4.10 4.80
C THR A 184 19.74 -5.21 5.64
N ASP A 185 19.20 -6.42 5.55
CA ASP A 185 19.73 -7.58 6.26
C ASP A 185 21.09 -8.02 5.68
N PHE A 186 21.26 -7.96 4.36
CA PHE A 186 22.54 -8.24 3.69
C PHE A 186 23.64 -7.28 4.17
N LEU A 187 23.38 -5.98 4.16
CA LEU A 187 24.35 -4.97 4.61
C LEU A 187 24.71 -5.17 6.08
N LYS A 188 23.72 -5.40 6.94
CA LYS A 188 23.93 -5.68 8.36
C LYS A 188 24.82 -6.89 8.60
N HIS A 189 24.59 -7.98 7.86
CA HIS A 189 25.41 -9.20 8.00
C HIS A 189 26.79 -9.05 7.38
N LEU A 190 26.93 -8.22 6.35
CA LEU A 190 28.23 -7.88 5.75
C LEU A 190 29.09 -7.07 6.73
N ASP A 191 28.54 -6.04 7.34
CA ASP A 191 29.24 -5.17 8.32
C ASP A 191 29.64 -5.95 9.57
N ASN A 192 28.76 -6.84 10.05
CA ASN A 192 29.02 -7.67 11.24
C ASN A 192 29.85 -8.93 10.93
N LYS A 193 30.27 -9.16 9.69
CA LYS A 193 31.01 -10.38 9.25
C LYS A 193 30.27 -11.68 9.59
N THR A 194 28.94 -11.69 9.50
CA THR A 194 28.08 -12.82 9.83
C THR A 194 27.33 -13.38 8.62
N MET A 195 27.97 -13.37 7.44
CA MET A 195 27.35 -13.82 6.18
C MET A 195 26.86 -15.26 6.20
N ASP A 196 27.47 -16.13 7.00
CA ASP A 196 26.99 -17.51 7.15
C ASP A 196 25.59 -17.57 7.78
N SER A 197 25.29 -16.67 8.71
CA SER A 197 23.96 -16.54 9.32
C SER A 197 22.93 -16.04 8.31
N PHE A 198 23.32 -15.07 7.47
CA PHE A 198 22.49 -14.57 6.36
C PHE A 198 22.16 -15.71 5.37
N LYS A 199 23.17 -16.43 4.89
CA LYS A 199 22.99 -17.57 3.99
C LYS A 199 22.09 -18.63 4.63
N LYS A 200 22.32 -18.97 5.90
CA LYS A 200 21.50 -19.92 6.65
C LYS A 200 20.03 -19.49 6.72
N LYS A 201 19.76 -18.21 6.93
CA LYS A 201 18.41 -17.64 6.99
C LYS A 201 17.67 -17.78 5.67
N TYR A 202 18.30 -17.39 4.55
CA TYR A 202 17.63 -17.27 3.26
C TYR A 202 17.69 -18.52 2.38
N ARG A 203 18.66 -19.41 2.58
CA ARG A 203 18.88 -20.58 1.75
C ARG A 203 18.34 -21.89 2.36
N HIS A 204 17.95 -21.90 3.66
CA HIS A 204 17.42 -23.07 4.36
C HIS A 204 15.91 -22.96 4.62
N CYS A 205 15.14 -22.62 3.61
CA CYS A 205 13.69 -22.60 3.63
C CYS A 205 13.10 -23.52 2.57
N ASP A 206 11.81 -23.86 2.70
CA ASP A 206 11.08 -24.64 1.72
C ASP A 206 10.40 -23.72 0.69
N PHE A 207 9.98 -22.54 1.14
CA PHE A 207 9.40 -21.48 0.31
C PHE A 207 10.17 -20.18 0.51
N PHE A 208 10.73 -19.67 -0.58
CA PHE A 208 11.35 -18.34 -0.63
C PHE A 208 10.45 -17.41 -1.43
N LEU A 209 9.87 -16.43 -0.73
CA LEU A 209 8.88 -15.50 -1.25
C LEU A 209 9.48 -14.08 -1.23
N LEU A 210 9.71 -13.48 -2.41
CA LEU A 210 10.28 -12.13 -2.54
C LEU A 210 9.23 -11.16 -3.04
N ASP A 211 8.97 -10.13 -2.25
CA ASP A 211 8.16 -8.99 -2.66
C ASP A 211 9.02 -7.91 -3.30
N ASP A 212 8.46 -7.22 -4.30
CA ASP A 212 9.06 -6.08 -4.97
C ASP A 212 10.45 -6.35 -5.58
N ALA A 213 10.57 -7.43 -6.34
CA ALA A 213 11.82 -7.86 -6.97
C ALA A 213 12.48 -6.78 -7.85
N GLN A 214 11.74 -5.77 -8.34
CA GLN A 214 12.29 -4.65 -9.12
C GLN A 214 13.30 -3.81 -8.33
N PHE A 215 13.25 -3.78 -6.99
CA PHE A 215 14.20 -3.03 -6.18
C PHE A 215 15.57 -3.70 -5.97
N LEU A 216 15.79 -4.89 -6.54
CA LEU A 216 17.12 -5.47 -6.64
C LEU A 216 18.01 -4.67 -7.62
N GLN A 217 17.41 -4.03 -8.63
CA GLN A 217 18.11 -3.33 -9.71
C GLN A 217 19.11 -2.27 -9.21
N GLY A 218 20.24 -2.15 -9.94
CA GLY A 218 21.24 -1.12 -9.67
C GLY A 218 22.09 -1.32 -8.41
N LYS A 219 22.07 -2.53 -7.84
CA LYS A 219 22.82 -2.89 -6.63
C LYS A 219 23.68 -4.15 -6.88
N PRO A 220 24.82 -4.04 -7.59
CA PRO A 220 25.56 -5.21 -8.10
C PRO A 220 25.91 -6.25 -7.05
N LYS A 221 26.35 -5.86 -5.84
CA LYS A 221 26.66 -6.79 -4.76
C LYS A 221 25.43 -7.54 -4.24
N LEU A 222 24.28 -6.88 -4.19
CA LEU A 222 23.02 -7.48 -3.80
C LEU A 222 22.51 -8.44 -4.88
N GLU A 223 22.59 -8.01 -6.14
CA GLU A 223 22.21 -8.83 -7.29
C GLU A 223 23.04 -10.12 -7.36
N GLU A 224 24.34 -10.03 -7.08
CA GLU A 224 25.23 -11.17 -6.99
C GLU A 224 24.85 -12.14 -5.85
N GLU A 225 24.65 -11.62 -4.63
CA GLU A 225 24.27 -12.45 -3.47
C GLU A 225 22.88 -13.08 -3.68
N PHE A 226 21.95 -12.32 -4.27
CA PHE A 226 20.64 -12.84 -4.63
C PHE A 226 20.73 -13.95 -5.69
N PHE A 227 21.58 -13.78 -6.71
CA PHE A 227 21.81 -14.80 -7.73
C PHE A 227 22.35 -16.11 -7.13
N HIS A 228 23.27 -16.03 -6.19
CA HIS A 228 23.77 -17.22 -5.48
C HIS A 228 22.68 -17.85 -4.61
N THR A 229 21.89 -17.06 -3.91
CA THR A 229 20.77 -17.54 -3.09
C THR A 229 19.73 -18.24 -3.96
N PHE A 230 19.36 -17.64 -5.08
CA PHE A 230 18.44 -18.20 -6.06
C PHE A 230 18.92 -19.56 -6.58
N ASN A 231 20.18 -19.64 -7.02
CA ASN A 231 20.73 -20.88 -7.57
C ASN A 231 20.76 -22.01 -6.54
N GLU A 232 21.11 -21.71 -5.29
CA GLU A 232 21.14 -22.71 -4.22
C GLU A 232 19.74 -23.22 -3.87
N LEU A 233 18.76 -22.33 -3.77
CA LEU A 233 17.37 -22.71 -3.54
C LEU A 233 16.82 -23.56 -4.69
N HIS A 234 17.08 -23.14 -5.93
CA HIS A 234 16.61 -23.85 -7.12
C HIS A 234 17.25 -25.24 -7.24
N ALA A 235 18.56 -25.35 -7.02
CA ALA A 235 19.29 -26.64 -7.03
C ALA A 235 18.78 -27.61 -5.98
N ASN A 236 18.35 -27.11 -4.80
CA ASN A 236 17.77 -27.89 -3.72
C ASN A 236 16.25 -28.09 -3.86
N SER A 237 15.66 -27.79 -5.04
CA SER A 237 14.24 -27.97 -5.31
C SER A 237 13.35 -27.23 -4.30
N LYS A 238 13.78 -26.04 -3.84
CA LYS A 238 12.98 -25.15 -2.97
C LYS A 238 12.13 -24.24 -3.81
N GLN A 239 10.89 -24.00 -3.39
CA GLN A 239 9.97 -23.15 -4.15
C GLN A 239 10.38 -21.68 -4.06
N ILE A 240 10.54 -21.04 -5.21
CA ILE A 240 10.84 -19.62 -5.33
C ILE A 240 9.62 -18.94 -5.96
N VAL A 241 9.09 -17.91 -5.29
CA VAL A 241 8.02 -17.06 -5.81
C VAL A 241 8.43 -15.60 -5.69
N LEU A 242 8.35 -14.89 -6.78
CA LEU A 242 8.74 -13.48 -6.89
C LEU A 242 7.54 -12.64 -7.31
N ILE A 243 7.44 -11.43 -6.81
CA ILE A 243 6.50 -10.45 -7.36
C ILE A 243 7.22 -9.18 -7.77
N SER A 244 6.72 -8.53 -8.83
CA SER A 244 7.28 -7.30 -9.39
C SER A 244 6.17 -6.37 -9.91
N ASP A 245 6.44 -5.08 -10.00
CA ASP A 245 5.55 -4.11 -10.64
C ASP A 245 5.54 -4.23 -12.18
N ARG A 246 6.58 -4.84 -12.75
CA ARG A 246 6.79 -4.99 -14.21
C ARG A 246 7.41 -6.34 -14.57
N SER A 247 7.34 -6.69 -15.86
CA SER A 247 7.96 -7.92 -16.35
C SER A 247 9.50 -7.87 -16.21
N PRO A 248 10.19 -9.01 -16.05
CA PRO A 248 11.64 -9.06 -15.92
C PRO A 248 12.41 -8.31 -17.00
N LYS A 249 11.95 -8.41 -18.25
CA LYS A 249 12.54 -7.69 -19.40
C LYS A 249 12.53 -6.18 -19.23
N ASN A 250 11.52 -5.65 -18.56
CA ASN A 250 11.30 -4.23 -18.36
C ASN A 250 11.92 -3.68 -17.06
N ILE A 251 12.63 -4.50 -16.27
CA ILE A 251 13.39 -4.02 -15.12
C ILE A 251 14.72 -3.44 -15.65
N ALA A 252 14.75 -2.11 -15.80
CA ALA A 252 15.94 -1.41 -16.26
C ALA A 252 17.07 -1.53 -15.23
N GLY A 253 18.31 -1.83 -15.67
CA GLY A 253 19.46 -1.92 -14.75
C GLY A 253 19.58 -3.21 -13.95
N LEU A 254 18.65 -4.16 -14.05
CA LEU A 254 18.83 -5.51 -13.51
C LEU A 254 19.77 -6.31 -14.43
N GLU A 255 20.67 -7.08 -13.83
CA GLU A 255 21.61 -7.93 -14.59
C GLU A 255 20.87 -8.99 -15.44
N ASP A 256 21.33 -9.22 -16.67
CA ASP A 256 20.68 -10.12 -17.62
C ASP A 256 20.65 -11.58 -17.13
N ARG A 257 21.65 -11.99 -16.33
CA ARG A 257 21.63 -13.30 -15.68
C ARG A 257 20.46 -13.49 -14.72
N LEU A 258 20.05 -12.44 -13.98
CA LEU A 258 18.88 -12.48 -13.11
C LEU A 258 17.57 -12.41 -13.90
N LYS A 259 17.49 -11.58 -14.96
CA LYS A 259 16.33 -11.56 -15.86
C LYS A 259 16.07 -12.96 -16.44
N SER A 260 17.12 -13.62 -16.93
CA SER A 260 17.03 -14.98 -17.44
C SER A 260 16.55 -15.97 -16.39
N ARG A 261 17.01 -15.85 -15.12
CA ARG A 261 16.54 -16.70 -14.01
C ARG A 261 15.08 -16.48 -13.68
N PHE A 262 14.62 -15.24 -13.69
CA PHE A 262 13.22 -14.91 -13.43
C PHE A 262 12.27 -15.42 -14.52
N GLU A 263 12.76 -15.54 -15.75
CA GLU A 263 11.99 -16.05 -16.90
C GLU A 263 12.08 -17.57 -17.06
N TRP A 264 12.96 -18.24 -16.31
CA TRP A 264 13.17 -19.68 -16.45
C TRP A 264 11.94 -20.53 -16.14
N GLY A 265 11.13 -20.11 -15.17
CA GLY A 265 9.90 -20.80 -14.77
C GLY A 265 8.64 -20.20 -15.40
N ILE A 266 7.62 -19.95 -14.57
CA ILE A 266 6.38 -19.34 -15.02
C ILE A 266 6.34 -17.86 -14.64
N THR A 267 6.04 -17.03 -15.63
CA THR A 267 5.72 -15.62 -15.44
C THR A 267 4.24 -15.38 -15.74
N ALA A 268 3.49 -14.81 -14.79
CA ALA A 268 2.07 -14.51 -14.97
C ALA A 268 1.77 -13.06 -14.65
N LYS A 269 1.03 -12.41 -15.55
CA LYS A 269 0.62 -11.01 -15.40
C LYS A 269 -0.68 -10.92 -14.60
N VAL A 270 -0.68 -10.09 -13.57
CA VAL A 270 -1.90 -9.70 -12.85
C VAL A 270 -2.52 -8.53 -13.59
N MET A 271 -3.71 -8.73 -14.11
CA MET A 271 -4.44 -7.71 -14.85
C MET A 271 -5.29 -6.85 -13.91
N PRO A 272 -5.59 -5.61 -14.29
CA PRO A 272 -6.56 -4.79 -13.57
C PRO A 272 -7.94 -5.48 -13.46
N PRO A 273 -8.65 -5.35 -12.33
CA PRO A 273 -9.96 -5.94 -12.14
C PRO A 273 -11.01 -5.25 -13.03
N ASP A 274 -11.92 -6.04 -13.59
CA ASP A 274 -13.15 -5.55 -14.22
C ASP A 274 -14.14 -5.03 -13.16
N LEU A 275 -15.22 -4.39 -13.58
CA LEU A 275 -16.19 -3.76 -12.68
C LEU A 275 -16.84 -4.77 -11.71
N GLU A 276 -17.16 -5.97 -12.17
CA GLU A 276 -17.75 -7.02 -11.36
C GLU A 276 -16.78 -7.49 -10.27
N THR A 277 -15.53 -7.71 -10.65
CA THR A 277 -14.45 -8.04 -9.69
C THR A 277 -14.22 -6.92 -8.70
N LYS A 278 -14.20 -5.63 -9.14
CA LYS A 278 -14.09 -4.47 -8.25
C LYS A 278 -15.21 -4.42 -7.22
N LEU A 279 -16.46 -4.62 -7.65
CA LEU A 279 -17.61 -4.64 -6.75
C LEU A 279 -17.49 -5.76 -5.71
N SER A 280 -17.06 -6.95 -6.15
CA SER A 280 -16.80 -8.08 -5.26
C SER A 280 -15.69 -7.78 -4.24
N ILE A 281 -14.62 -7.10 -4.68
CA ILE A 281 -13.53 -6.64 -3.80
C ILE A 281 -14.06 -5.62 -2.78
N VAL A 282 -14.85 -4.63 -3.21
CA VAL A 282 -15.45 -3.63 -2.32
C VAL A 282 -16.31 -4.32 -1.26
N LYS A 283 -17.21 -5.24 -1.66
CA LYS A 283 -18.06 -6.01 -0.74
C LYS A 283 -17.22 -6.78 0.29
N GLN A 284 -16.18 -7.48 -0.16
CA GLN A 284 -15.31 -8.23 0.74
C GLN A 284 -14.52 -7.31 1.69
N LYS A 285 -13.99 -6.19 1.19
CA LYS A 285 -13.28 -5.22 2.03
C LYS A 285 -14.19 -4.58 3.08
N CYS A 286 -15.44 -4.31 2.75
CA CYS A 286 -16.47 -3.89 3.72
C CYS A 286 -16.67 -4.93 4.82
N GLN A 287 -16.81 -6.21 4.47
CA GLN A 287 -16.96 -7.29 5.43
C GLN A 287 -15.75 -7.45 6.35
N LEU A 288 -14.54 -7.45 5.79
CA LEU A 288 -13.30 -7.59 6.55
C LEU A 288 -13.07 -6.43 7.53
N ASN A 289 -13.45 -5.21 7.14
CA ASN A 289 -13.32 -4.02 7.97
C ASN A 289 -14.56 -3.76 8.85
N LYS A 290 -15.60 -4.61 8.77
CA LYS A 290 -16.88 -4.46 9.48
C LYS A 290 -17.56 -3.11 9.19
N ILE A 291 -17.48 -2.66 7.94
CA ILE A 291 -18.10 -1.43 7.45
C ILE A 291 -19.34 -1.81 6.66
N THR A 292 -20.47 -1.16 6.95
CA THR A 292 -21.70 -1.33 6.19
C THR A 292 -21.87 -0.15 5.24
N LEU A 293 -21.79 -0.42 3.93
CA LEU A 293 -22.05 0.56 2.88
C LEU A 293 -23.34 0.20 2.14
N PRO A 294 -24.19 1.18 1.78
CA PRO A 294 -25.28 0.99 0.84
C PRO A 294 -24.77 0.48 -0.52
N GLU A 295 -25.58 -0.30 -1.23
CA GLU A 295 -25.16 -0.90 -2.51
C GLU A 295 -24.81 0.15 -3.56
N GLU A 296 -25.59 1.24 -3.66
CA GLU A 296 -25.30 2.38 -4.53
C GLU A 296 -23.94 3.04 -4.26
N VAL A 297 -23.51 3.09 -2.99
CA VAL A 297 -22.18 3.62 -2.59
C VAL A 297 -21.10 2.65 -2.99
N MET A 298 -21.29 1.34 -2.82
CA MET A 298 -20.32 0.31 -3.24
C MET A 298 -20.13 0.33 -4.75
N GLU A 299 -21.21 0.45 -5.53
CA GLU A 299 -21.15 0.58 -6.98
C GLU A 299 -20.41 1.85 -7.40
N TYR A 300 -20.73 2.97 -6.76
CA TYR A 300 -20.08 4.25 -7.03
C TYR A 300 -18.57 4.19 -6.79
N VAL A 301 -18.13 3.60 -5.66
CA VAL A 301 -16.71 3.37 -5.34
C VAL A 301 -16.05 2.50 -6.42
N ALA A 302 -16.68 1.38 -6.81
CA ALA A 302 -16.15 0.46 -7.81
C ALA A 302 -15.99 1.11 -9.20
N GLN A 303 -16.90 2.02 -9.58
CA GLN A 303 -16.90 2.71 -10.87
C GLN A 303 -15.90 3.86 -10.94
N HIS A 304 -15.75 4.63 -9.85
CA HIS A 304 -15.03 5.90 -9.87
C HIS A 304 -13.61 5.84 -9.31
N ILE A 305 -13.25 4.76 -8.62
CA ILE A 305 -11.87 4.54 -8.19
C ILE A 305 -11.11 3.76 -9.27
N SER A 306 -9.86 4.17 -9.46
CA SER A 306 -8.94 3.50 -10.39
C SER A 306 -8.78 2.01 -10.04
N ASP A 307 -8.09 1.26 -10.89
CA ASP A 307 -7.86 -0.19 -10.75
C ASP A 307 -7.00 -0.59 -9.54
N ASN A 308 -6.68 0.37 -8.65
CA ASN A 308 -5.86 0.16 -7.47
C ASN A 308 -6.72 -0.25 -6.26
N ILE A 309 -6.62 -1.51 -5.86
CA ILE A 309 -7.38 -2.09 -4.73
C ILE A 309 -7.06 -1.37 -3.40
N ARG A 310 -5.82 -0.88 -3.21
CA ARG A 310 -5.45 -0.11 -2.01
C ARG A 310 -6.20 1.22 -1.94
N GLN A 311 -6.39 1.88 -3.09
CA GLN A 311 -7.17 3.12 -3.16
C GLN A 311 -8.65 2.86 -2.87
N MET A 312 -9.22 1.75 -3.37
CA MET A 312 -10.60 1.36 -3.05
C MET A 312 -10.77 1.11 -1.55
N GLU A 313 -9.85 0.38 -0.92
CA GLU A 313 -9.87 0.14 0.53
C GLU A 313 -9.73 1.45 1.32
N GLY A 314 -8.81 2.33 0.93
CA GLY A 314 -8.65 3.65 1.53
C GLY A 314 -9.91 4.51 1.43
N ALA A 315 -10.59 4.48 0.29
CA ALA A 315 -11.85 5.21 0.09
C ALA A 315 -12.98 4.68 0.97
N ILE A 316 -13.16 3.36 1.05
CA ILE A 316 -14.15 2.71 1.92
C ILE A 316 -13.94 3.18 3.38
N ILE A 317 -12.70 3.17 3.83
CA ILE A 317 -12.34 3.58 5.19
C ILE A 317 -12.61 5.09 5.38
N LYS A 318 -12.18 5.94 4.45
CA LYS A 318 -12.43 7.39 4.53
C LYS A 318 -13.92 7.72 4.55
N ILE A 319 -14.74 7.07 3.71
CA ILE A 319 -16.21 7.25 3.72
C ILE A 319 -16.79 6.89 5.10
N SER A 320 -16.42 5.74 5.65
CA SER A 320 -16.88 5.29 6.96
C SER A 320 -16.46 6.24 8.09
N VAL A 321 -15.21 6.70 8.06
CA VAL A 321 -14.69 7.65 9.07
C VAL A 321 -15.41 8.99 8.98
N ASN A 322 -15.60 9.56 7.78
CA ASN A 322 -16.32 10.83 7.61
C ASN A 322 -17.78 10.74 8.07
N ALA A 323 -18.48 9.66 7.74
CA ALA A 323 -19.84 9.41 8.23
C ALA A 323 -19.88 9.41 9.77
N SER A 324 -18.93 8.72 10.39
CA SER A 324 -18.83 8.64 11.85
C SER A 324 -18.51 10.00 12.49
N LEU A 325 -17.60 10.77 11.90
CA LEU A 325 -17.21 12.09 12.41
C LEU A 325 -18.33 13.13 12.28
N MET A 326 -19.09 13.07 11.19
CA MET A 326 -20.21 13.98 10.94
C MET A 326 -21.52 13.52 11.61
N ASN A 327 -21.52 12.31 12.21
CA ASN A 327 -22.70 11.66 12.75
C ASN A 327 -23.85 11.56 11.71
N ALA A 328 -23.46 11.34 10.44
CA ALA A 328 -24.33 11.33 9.28
C ALA A 328 -24.47 9.90 8.71
N PRO A 329 -25.60 9.55 8.09
CA PRO A 329 -25.72 8.30 7.37
C PRO A 329 -24.76 8.26 6.18
N ILE A 330 -24.29 7.05 5.86
CA ILE A 330 -23.49 6.86 4.65
C ILE A 330 -24.45 6.86 3.45
N ASP A 331 -24.36 7.89 2.65
CA ASP A 331 -25.13 8.04 1.41
C ASP A 331 -24.23 8.34 0.20
N LEU A 332 -24.82 8.42 -0.98
CA LEU A 332 -24.12 8.67 -2.22
C LEU A 332 -23.49 10.09 -2.25
N ASN A 333 -24.10 11.08 -1.60
CA ASN A 333 -23.59 12.45 -1.57
C ASN A 333 -22.30 12.52 -0.74
N LEU A 334 -22.30 11.91 0.44
CA LEU A 334 -21.10 11.79 1.27
C LEU A 334 -19.98 11.07 0.51
N ALA A 335 -20.30 9.94 -0.16
CA ALA A 335 -19.33 9.21 -0.95
C ALA A 335 -18.72 10.05 -2.07
N LYS A 336 -19.53 10.83 -2.80
CA LYS A 336 -19.05 11.76 -3.84
C LYS A 336 -18.09 12.79 -3.27
N THR A 337 -18.48 13.47 -2.19
CA THR A 337 -17.65 14.48 -1.54
C THR A 337 -16.30 13.92 -1.09
N VAL A 338 -16.31 12.76 -0.43
CA VAL A 338 -15.07 12.11 0.06
C VAL A 338 -14.17 11.66 -1.09
N LEU A 339 -14.75 11.17 -2.21
CA LEU A 339 -13.97 10.74 -3.36
C LEU A 339 -13.43 11.92 -4.17
N GLU A 340 -14.15 13.04 -4.26
CA GLU A 340 -13.64 14.27 -4.85
C GLU A 340 -12.44 14.82 -4.06
N ASP A 341 -12.51 14.77 -2.74
CA ASP A 341 -11.39 15.20 -1.88
C ASP A 341 -10.19 14.26 -1.99
N LEU A 342 -10.41 12.94 -2.09
CA LEU A 342 -9.35 11.98 -2.39
C LEU A 342 -8.67 12.24 -3.74
N GLN A 343 -9.44 12.62 -4.75
CA GLN A 343 -8.89 12.98 -6.06
C GLN A 343 -8.12 14.30 -6.00
N LYS A 344 -8.53 15.25 -5.17
CA LYS A 344 -7.80 16.50 -4.91
C LYS A 344 -6.51 16.27 -4.13
N ASP A 345 -6.53 15.45 -3.07
CA ASP A 345 -5.34 15.09 -2.28
C ASP A 345 -4.25 14.43 -3.17
N HIS A 346 -4.67 13.58 -4.13
CA HIS A 346 -3.75 13.04 -5.14
C HIS A 346 -3.31 14.08 -6.18
N ALA A 347 -4.11 15.14 -6.39
CA ALA A 347 -3.78 16.24 -7.27
C ALA A 347 -2.79 17.24 -6.65
N GLU A 348 -2.83 17.45 -5.34
CA GLU A 348 -1.90 18.35 -4.64
C GLU A 348 -0.44 17.87 -4.66
N GLY A 349 -0.19 16.60 -4.96
CA GLY A 349 1.15 16.03 -5.14
C GLY A 349 1.76 16.22 -6.54
N SER A 350 0.97 16.57 -7.56
CA SER A 350 1.48 16.72 -8.92
C SER A 350 2.01 18.12 -9.16
N SER A 351 3.34 18.27 -9.31
CA SER A 351 3.92 19.55 -9.74
C SER A 351 3.68 19.77 -11.24
N LEU A 352 3.65 21.03 -11.68
CA LEU A 352 3.56 21.36 -13.12
C LEU A 352 4.70 20.74 -13.93
N GLU A 353 5.86 20.60 -13.30
CA GLU A 353 7.03 19.94 -13.87
C GLU A 353 6.80 18.44 -14.09
N ASN A 354 6.18 17.74 -13.13
CA ASN A 354 5.85 16.32 -13.26
C ASN A 354 4.83 16.09 -14.39
N ILE A 355 3.81 16.96 -14.49
CA ILE A 355 2.84 16.91 -15.59
C ILE A 355 3.50 17.13 -16.93
N LEU A 356 4.36 18.14 -17.02
CA LEU A 356 5.15 18.43 -18.23
C LEU A 356 6.02 17.24 -18.62
N LEU A 357 6.70 16.62 -17.64
CA LEU A 357 7.57 15.47 -17.85
C LEU A 357 6.78 14.24 -18.33
N ALA A 358 5.65 13.94 -17.70
CA ALA A 358 4.79 12.83 -18.09
C ALA A 358 4.28 12.98 -19.55
N VAL A 359 3.80 14.18 -19.89
CA VAL A 359 3.34 14.48 -21.27
C VAL A 359 4.49 14.41 -22.26
N ALA A 360 5.66 14.93 -21.92
CA ALA A 360 6.84 14.91 -22.76
C ALA A 360 7.29 13.47 -23.06
N GLN A 361 7.35 12.62 -22.05
CA GLN A 361 7.70 11.21 -22.21
C GLN A 361 6.69 10.42 -23.04
N SER A 362 5.39 10.68 -22.86
CA SER A 362 4.33 9.97 -23.60
C SER A 362 4.27 10.35 -25.08
N LEU A 363 4.75 11.53 -25.43
CA LEU A 363 4.80 12.01 -26.82
C LEU A 363 6.21 11.96 -27.44
N ASN A 364 7.20 11.41 -26.73
CA ASN A 364 8.62 11.40 -27.12
C ASN A 364 9.16 12.79 -27.49
N LEU A 365 8.81 13.81 -26.69
CA LEU A 365 9.24 15.20 -26.81
C LEU A 365 10.15 15.59 -25.66
N LYS A 366 10.99 16.61 -25.86
CA LYS A 366 11.73 17.23 -24.76
C LYS A 366 10.83 18.22 -24.01
N SER A 367 10.92 18.28 -22.69
CA SER A 367 10.15 19.22 -21.88
C SER A 367 10.37 20.69 -22.29
N SER A 368 11.58 21.03 -22.75
CA SER A 368 11.92 22.35 -23.28
C SER A 368 11.17 22.69 -24.56
N GLU A 369 10.89 21.71 -25.42
CA GLU A 369 10.14 21.94 -26.68
C GLU A 369 8.66 22.26 -26.43
N ILE A 370 8.09 21.71 -25.36
CA ILE A 370 6.69 21.94 -24.96
C ILE A 370 6.52 23.34 -24.34
N LYS A 371 7.54 23.85 -23.63
CA LYS A 371 7.50 25.19 -23.05
C LYS A 371 7.48 26.30 -24.11
N VAL A 372 8.16 26.08 -25.23
CA VAL A 372 8.25 27.06 -26.32
C VAL A 372 7.09 26.90 -27.31
N SER A 373 6.57 28.02 -27.81
CA SER A 373 5.51 28.00 -28.84
C SER A 373 6.05 27.41 -30.15
N SER A 374 5.39 26.36 -30.65
CA SER A 374 5.76 25.69 -31.91
C SER A 374 4.52 25.43 -32.75
N ARG A 375 4.69 25.47 -34.09
CA ARG A 375 3.63 25.12 -35.04
C ARG A 375 3.52 23.62 -35.31
N GLN A 376 4.40 22.79 -34.73
CA GLN A 376 4.33 21.34 -34.87
C GLN A 376 3.09 20.78 -34.17
N LYS A 377 2.34 19.93 -34.87
CA LYS A 377 1.07 19.36 -34.34
C LYS A 377 1.24 18.62 -33.02
N ASN A 378 2.31 17.86 -32.84
CA ASN A 378 2.58 17.10 -31.62
C ASN A 378 2.90 18.02 -30.43
N VAL A 379 3.66 19.12 -30.65
CA VAL A 379 3.95 20.09 -29.59
C VAL A 379 2.67 20.87 -29.20
N ALA A 380 1.84 21.23 -30.18
CA ALA A 380 0.57 21.88 -29.92
C ALA A 380 -0.40 20.99 -29.13
N LEU A 381 -0.44 19.68 -29.42
CA LEU A 381 -1.21 18.70 -28.67
C LEU A 381 -0.65 18.53 -27.25
N ALA A 382 0.69 18.39 -27.11
CA ALA A 382 1.36 18.30 -25.83
C ALA A 382 1.01 19.48 -24.90
N ARG A 383 1.09 20.71 -25.40
CA ARG A 383 0.71 21.94 -24.64
C ARG A 383 -0.73 21.91 -24.19
N LYS A 384 -1.66 21.46 -25.03
CA LYS A 384 -3.08 21.31 -24.65
C LYS A 384 -3.26 20.25 -23.56
N LEU A 385 -2.55 19.11 -23.66
CA LEU A 385 -2.60 18.06 -22.66
C LEU A 385 -1.98 18.51 -21.33
N VAL A 386 -0.85 19.24 -21.34
CA VAL A 386 -0.30 19.84 -20.10
C VAL A 386 -1.33 20.73 -19.41
N VAL A 387 -2.01 21.60 -20.17
CA VAL A 387 -3.06 22.46 -19.63
C VAL A 387 -4.23 21.65 -19.08
N TYR A 388 -4.66 20.61 -19.78
CA TYR A 388 -5.76 19.75 -19.37
C TYR A 388 -5.45 19.04 -18.05
N PHE A 389 -4.29 18.39 -17.96
CA PHE A 389 -3.88 17.68 -16.75
C PHE A 389 -3.55 18.63 -15.60
N ALA A 390 -2.92 19.78 -15.88
CA ALA A 390 -2.65 20.78 -14.86
C ALA A 390 -3.93 21.32 -14.20
N ARG A 391 -4.99 21.52 -14.97
CA ARG A 391 -6.30 21.93 -14.42
C ARG A 391 -7.02 20.83 -13.66
N LEU A 392 -6.74 19.57 -13.96
CA LEU A 392 -7.32 18.43 -13.24
C LEU A 392 -6.56 18.10 -11.96
N TYR A 393 -5.24 18.25 -11.97
CA TYR A 393 -4.36 17.69 -10.94
C TYR A 393 -3.55 18.74 -10.16
N THR A 394 -3.76 20.04 -10.42
CA THR A 394 -3.08 21.08 -9.64
C THR A 394 -4.03 22.24 -9.30
N PRO A 395 -3.88 22.86 -8.12
CA PRO A 395 -4.66 24.05 -7.75
C PRO A 395 -4.15 25.34 -8.43
N ASN A 396 -3.23 25.24 -9.39
CA ASN A 396 -2.57 26.39 -9.97
C ASN A 396 -3.53 27.33 -10.71
N PRO A 397 -3.49 28.64 -10.41
CA PRO A 397 -4.28 29.63 -11.12
C PRO A 397 -3.97 29.65 -12.62
N THR A 398 -4.95 30.02 -13.44
CA THR A 398 -4.81 30.14 -14.90
C THR A 398 -3.62 31.01 -15.32
N LEU A 399 -3.31 32.03 -14.50
CA LEU A 399 -2.18 32.94 -14.70
C LEU A 399 -0.82 32.21 -14.60
N SER A 400 -0.63 31.36 -13.57
CA SER A 400 0.59 30.58 -13.36
C SER A 400 0.81 29.57 -14.49
N LEU A 401 -0.24 28.94 -14.99
CA LEU A 401 -0.19 28.04 -16.13
C LEU A 401 0.21 28.76 -17.43
N ALA A 402 -0.31 29.97 -17.63
CA ALA A 402 0.05 30.76 -18.79
C ALA A 402 1.54 31.17 -18.76
N GLN A 403 2.03 31.59 -17.60
CA GLN A 403 3.46 31.90 -17.40
C GLN A 403 4.34 30.67 -17.57
N PHE A 404 3.95 29.51 -17.02
CA PHE A 404 4.69 28.25 -17.12
C PHE A 404 4.88 27.77 -18.57
N LEU A 405 3.89 28.00 -19.43
CA LEU A 405 3.91 27.62 -20.84
C LEU A 405 4.28 28.78 -21.79
N ASP A 406 4.75 29.90 -21.28
CA ASP A 406 5.07 31.11 -22.07
C ASP A 406 3.94 31.48 -23.04
N LEU A 407 2.73 31.63 -22.48
CA LEU A 407 1.54 32.05 -23.23
C LEU A 407 1.26 33.54 -23.00
N LYS A 408 1.02 34.26 -24.09
CA LYS A 408 0.74 35.70 -24.06
C LYS A 408 -0.63 36.07 -23.47
N ASP A 409 -1.59 35.12 -23.48
CA ASP A 409 -2.98 35.38 -23.12
C ASP A 409 -3.58 34.20 -22.29
N HIS A 410 -4.23 34.54 -21.17
CA HIS A 410 -4.89 33.58 -20.29
C HIS A 410 -6.11 32.91 -20.94
N SER A 411 -6.75 33.59 -21.91
CA SER A 411 -7.89 33.02 -22.67
C SER A 411 -7.48 31.75 -23.44
N SER A 412 -6.20 31.66 -23.80
CA SER A 412 -5.63 30.51 -24.48
C SER A 412 -5.70 29.22 -23.63
N ILE A 413 -5.56 29.36 -22.30
CA ILE A 413 -5.66 28.21 -21.37
C ILE A 413 -7.07 27.59 -21.43
N SER A 414 -8.11 28.41 -21.35
CA SER A 414 -9.50 27.93 -21.42
C SER A 414 -9.82 27.27 -22.77
N LYS A 415 -9.32 27.84 -23.88
CA LYS A 415 -9.48 27.25 -25.21
C LYS A 415 -8.74 25.89 -25.35
N MET A 416 -7.52 25.81 -24.82
CA MET A 416 -6.74 24.55 -24.83
C MET A 416 -7.43 23.46 -24.01
N TYR A 417 -7.92 23.78 -22.81
CA TYR A 417 -8.67 22.86 -21.96
C TYR A 417 -9.93 22.35 -22.64
N SER A 418 -10.78 23.26 -23.16
CA SER A 418 -12.01 22.90 -23.85
C SER A 418 -11.74 22.07 -25.11
N SER A 419 -10.62 22.32 -25.83
CA SER A 419 -10.24 21.53 -27.00
C SER A 419 -9.96 20.08 -26.64
N VAL A 420 -9.21 19.79 -25.55
CA VAL A 420 -8.94 18.42 -25.13
C VAL A 420 -10.21 17.75 -24.61
N LYS A 421 -11.02 18.47 -23.81
CA LYS A 421 -12.31 17.99 -23.33
C LYS A 421 -13.22 17.55 -24.48
N LYS A 422 -13.32 18.35 -25.52
CA LYS A 422 -14.07 18.02 -26.74
C LYS A 422 -13.53 16.76 -27.43
N MET A 423 -12.22 16.61 -27.58
CA MET A 423 -11.59 15.42 -28.17
C MET A 423 -11.87 14.13 -27.37
N LEU A 424 -12.00 14.24 -26.05
CA LEU A 424 -12.26 13.12 -25.17
C LEU A 424 -13.73 12.74 -25.06
N GLU A 425 -14.63 13.73 -24.93
CA GLU A 425 -16.05 13.53 -24.62
C GLU A 425 -16.93 13.45 -25.89
N GLU A 426 -16.68 14.30 -26.89
CA GLU A 426 -17.48 14.41 -28.10
C GLU A 426 -16.92 13.56 -29.24
N GLU A 427 -15.63 13.75 -29.55
CA GLU A 427 -14.99 13.06 -30.69
C GLU A 427 -14.52 11.65 -30.34
N LYS A 428 -14.43 11.30 -29.04
CA LYS A 428 -13.98 9.99 -28.52
C LYS A 428 -12.75 9.46 -29.24
N SER A 429 -11.77 10.35 -29.52
CA SER A 429 -10.57 10.02 -30.26
C SER A 429 -9.79 8.87 -29.57
N PRO A 430 -9.68 7.68 -30.18
CA PRO A 430 -9.02 6.54 -29.55
C PRO A 430 -7.56 6.84 -29.17
N PHE A 431 -6.86 7.63 -30.01
CA PHE A 431 -5.50 8.04 -29.75
C PHE A 431 -5.37 8.95 -28.51
N VAL A 432 -6.27 9.95 -28.35
CA VAL A 432 -6.24 10.86 -27.21
C VAL A 432 -6.68 10.16 -25.93
N LEU A 433 -7.62 9.20 -26.01
CA LEU A 433 -8.03 8.36 -24.89
C LEU A 433 -6.87 7.46 -24.41
N SER A 434 -6.18 6.78 -25.32
CA SER A 434 -5.01 5.96 -24.97
C SER A 434 -3.90 6.80 -24.35
N LEU A 435 -3.62 7.95 -24.94
CA LEU A 435 -2.59 8.89 -24.45
C LEU A 435 -2.93 9.46 -23.08
N ARG A 436 -4.22 9.73 -22.81
CA ARG A 436 -4.70 10.16 -21.48
C ARG A 436 -4.39 9.13 -20.41
N GLU A 437 -4.68 7.85 -20.65
CA GLU A 437 -4.42 6.78 -19.68
C GLU A 437 -2.90 6.57 -19.49
N GLU A 438 -2.13 6.65 -20.55
CA GLU A 438 -0.67 6.57 -20.47
C GLU A 438 -0.06 7.70 -19.63
N ILE A 439 -0.46 8.95 -19.87
CA ILE A 439 0.00 10.12 -19.11
C ILE A 439 -0.42 10.00 -17.63
N LYS A 440 -1.64 9.57 -17.36
CA LYS A 440 -2.13 9.35 -15.99
C LYS A 440 -1.28 8.31 -15.23
N ASN A 441 -0.95 7.20 -15.88
CA ASN A 441 -0.11 6.17 -15.27
C ASN A 441 1.31 6.68 -14.98
N ARG A 442 1.91 7.45 -15.90
CA ARG A 442 3.23 8.06 -15.71
C ARG A 442 3.23 9.12 -14.60
N LEU A 443 2.16 9.90 -14.47
CA LEU A 443 2.01 10.86 -13.38
C LEU A 443 1.97 10.16 -12.01
N ASN A 444 1.23 9.08 -11.90
CA ASN A 444 1.20 8.27 -10.68
C ASN A 444 2.60 7.73 -10.34
N GLU A 445 3.34 7.21 -11.31
CA GLU A 445 4.72 6.74 -11.12
C GLU A 445 5.69 7.85 -10.66
N LEU A 446 5.52 9.07 -11.17
CA LEU A 446 6.37 10.21 -10.80
C LEU A 446 6.04 10.75 -9.40
N ASN A 447 4.76 10.71 -9.02
CA ASN A 447 4.32 11.14 -7.69
C ASN A 447 4.72 10.12 -6.61
N ASP A 448 4.62 8.83 -6.89
CA ASP A 448 5.05 7.75 -5.99
C ASP A 448 6.56 7.83 -5.68
N LYS A 449 7.38 8.20 -6.67
CA LYS A 449 8.83 8.41 -6.47
C LYS A 449 9.15 9.59 -5.54
N LYS A 450 8.34 10.63 -5.54
CA LYS A 450 8.54 11.83 -4.70
C LYS A 450 8.13 11.57 -3.26
N THR A 451 7.09 10.79 -3.02
CA THR A 451 6.67 10.35 -1.67
C THR A 451 7.69 9.41 -1.03
N ALA A 452 8.33 8.55 -1.82
CA ALA A 452 9.40 7.68 -1.33
C ALA A 452 10.68 8.45 -0.96
N PHE A 453 10.97 9.56 -1.62
CA PHE A 453 12.15 10.40 -1.33
C PHE A 453 11.95 11.27 -0.07
N ASN A 454 10.75 11.81 0.15
CA ASN A 454 10.42 12.64 1.31
C ASN A 454 10.17 11.82 2.60
N SER A 455 10.07 10.51 2.53
CA SER A 455 9.96 9.61 3.70
C SER A 455 11.32 9.07 4.17
N SER A 456 12.42 9.50 3.54
CA SER A 456 13.81 9.11 3.87
C SER A 456 14.67 10.27 4.39
N GLU A 457 14.08 11.44 4.63
CA GLU A 457 14.61 12.51 5.46
C GLU A 457 13.86 12.56 6.82
#